data_68391f06c8286682c397faf7d9bee153
#
_entry.id   68391f06c8286682c397faf7d9bee153
#
_cell.length_a   1.000
_cell.length_b   1.000
_cell.length_c   1.000
_cell.angle_alpha   90.00
_cell.angle_beta   90.00
_cell.angle_gamma   90.00
#
_symmetry.space_group_name_H-M   'P 1'
#
loop_
_entity.id
_entity.type
_entity.pdbx_description
1 polymer ?
#
loop_
_entity_poly.entity_id
_entity_poly.type
_entity_poly.pdbx_seq_one_letter_code
_entity_poly.pdbx_strand_id
1 'polypeptide(L)'
;MFSVKQTINNLVAQPQLNALLAVFSRALISLIFIGAGYSKLIGYAGTQSYMEAMHVPGAFLPLVIALELGGGIALLLGLQARLVAGLLAGFCVVTGFMFHGAPDQTNQIMLMKNLAIAGGLLAFVRTGAGAPSLDKD
;
A
#
# COMPACT_ATOMS: atom_id res chain seq x y z
N MET A 1 -37.66 -13.08 -1.70
CA MET A 1 -36.61 -13.91 -2.37
C MET A 1 -35.25 -13.54 -1.87
N PHE A 2 -34.44 -14.49 -1.43
CA PHE A 2 -33.07 -14.27 -1.01
C PHE A 2 -32.18 -13.94 -2.21
N SER A 3 -31.51 -12.81 -2.18
CA SER A 3 -30.47 -12.54 -3.17
C SER A 3 -29.08 -12.69 -2.51
N VAL A 4 -28.13 -13.27 -3.21
CA VAL A 4 -26.75 -13.43 -2.76
C VAL A 4 -26.17 -12.08 -2.35
N LYS A 5 -26.42 -11.05 -3.14
CA LYS A 5 -25.99 -9.67 -2.84
C LYS A 5 -26.50 -9.21 -1.47
N GLN A 6 -27.76 -9.42 -1.18
CA GLN A 6 -28.36 -8.99 0.09
C GLN A 6 -27.78 -9.76 1.27
N THR A 7 -27.54 -11.06 1.11
CA THR A 7 -26.91 -11.89 2.13
C THR A 7 -25.50 -11.37 2.45
N ILE A 8 -24.70 -11.11 1.41
CA ILE A 8 -23.33 -10.59 1.58
C ILE A 8 -23.36 -9.22 2.26
N ASN A 9 -24.24 -8.32 1.81
CA ASN A 9 -24.36 -6.99 2.41
C ASN A 9 -24.72 -7.07 3.90
N ASN A 10 -25.62 -7.96 4.26
CA ASN A 10 -26.00 -8.17 5.66
C ASN A 10 -24.84 -8.72 6.50
N LEU A 11 -24.06 -9.64 5.94
CA LEU A 11 -22.88 -10.20 6.62
C LEU A 11 -21.81 -9.12 6.86
N VAL A 12 -21.48 -8.35 5.83
CA VAL A 12 -20.46 -7.30 5.92
C VAL A 12 -20.91 -6.17 6.84
N ALA A 13 -22.20 -5.94 6.96
CA ALA A 13 -22.74 -4.93 7.88
C ALA A 13 -22.62 -5.32 9.36
N GLN A 14 -22.37 -6.60 9.67
CA GLN A 14 -22.16 -7.03 11.05
C GLN A 14 -20.89 -6.37 11.62
N PRO A 15 -20.95 -5.68 12.79
CA PRO A 15 -19.82 -4.91 13.29
C PRO A 15 -18.53 -5.72 13.48
N GLN A 16 -18.65 -6.96 13.96
CA GLN A 16 -17.49 -7.84 14.17
C GLN A 16 -16.80 -8.22 12.87
N LEU A 17 -17.56 -8.64 11.86
CA LEU A 17 -17.00 -9.01 10.56
C LEU A 17 -16.43 -7.79 9.84
N ASN A 18 -17.14 -6.67 9.89
CA ASN A 18 -16.67 -5.42 9.32
C ASN A 18 -15.33 -4.98 9.95
N ALA A 19 -15.22 -5.06 11.27
CA ALA A 19 -13.98 -4.72 11.99
C ALA A 19 -12.82 -5.65 11.59
N LEU A 20 -13.07 -6.95 11.50
CA LEU A 20 -12.06 -7.92 11.07
C LEU A 20 -11.58 -7.63 9.65
N LEU A 21 -12.50 -7.37 8.73
CA LEU A 21 -12.16 -7.05 7.35
C LEU A 21 -11.36 -5.75 7.25
N ALA A 22 -11.72 -4.73 8.04
CA ALA A 22 -11.00 -3.47 8.08
C ALA A 22 -9.55 -3.66 8.55
N VAL A 23 -9.35 -4.39 9.67
CA VAL A 23 -8.02 -4.63 10.24
C VAL A 23 -7.17 -5.50 9.30
N PHE A 24 -7.73 -6.60 8.79
CA PHE A 24 -6.98 -7.49 7.90
C PHE A 24 -6.62 -6.84 6.59
N SER A 25 -7.52 -6.06 5.98
CA SER A 25 -7.21 -5.38 4.73
C SER A 25 -6.08 -4.36 4.90
N ARG A 26 -6.06 -3.62 5.99
CA ARG A 26 -4.96 -2.71 6.31
C ARG A 26 -3.67 -3.46 6.60
N ALA A 27 -3.73 -4.54 7.38
CA ALA A 27 -2.56 -5.35 7.72
C ALA A 27 -1.91 -5.95 6.47
N LEU A 28 -2.72 -6.53 5.60
CA LEU A 28 -2.21 -7.18 4.38
C LEU A 28 -1.57 -6.19 3.42
N ILE A 29 -2.21 -5.04 3.19
CA ILE A 29 -1.66 -4.06 2.25
C ILE A 29 -0.46 -3.30 2.85
N SER A 30 -0.44 -3.08 4.16
CA SER A 30 0.67 -2.42 4.86
C SER A 30 1.93 -3.27 4.90
N LEU A 31 1.79 -4.58 4.89
CA LEU A 31 2.90 -5.53 5.04
C LEU A 31 3.99 -5.31 4.00
N ILE A 32 3.62 -5.10 2.75
CA ILE A 32 4.59 -4.91 1.67
C ILE A 32 5.38 -3.60 1.86
N PHE A 33 4.73 -2.54 2.30
CA PHE A 33 5.38 -1.24 2.51
C PHE A 33 6.31 -1.26 3.72
N ILE A 34 5.85 -1.83 4.83
CA ILE A 34 6.66 -1.96 6.05
C ILE A 34 7.89 -2.82 5.76
N GLY A 35 7.69 -3.97 5.10
CA GLY A 35 8.78 -4.86 4.72
C GLY A 35 9.75 -4.22 3.75
N ALA A 36 9.26 -3.54 2.72
CA ALA A 36 10.07 -2.87 1.72
C ALA A 36 10.88 -1.71 2.33
N GLY A 37 10.23 -0.88 3.16
CA GLY A 37 10.91 0.22 3.83
C GLY A 37 11.98 -0.27 4.80
N TYR A 38 11.70 -1.31 5.56
CA TYR A 38 12.67 -1.93 6.46
C TYR A 38 13.85 -2.51 5.68
N SER A 39 13.61 -3.23 4.60
CA SER A 39 14.68 -3.79 3.75
C SER A 39 15.58 -2.71 3.17
N LYS A 40 15.00 -1.60 2.76
CA LYS A 40 15.77 -0.45 2.26
C LYS A 40 16.60 0.20 3.36
N LEU A 41 16.09 0.23 4.58
CA LEU A 41 16.81 0.79 5.72
C LEU A 41 18.07 -0.02 6.05
N ILE A 42 17.97 -1.35 6.11
CA ILE A 42 19.09 -2.23 6.41
C ILE A 42 20.03 -2.41 5.22
N GLY A 43 19.54 -2.37 3.99
CA GLY A 43 20.33 -2.46 2.75
C GLY A 43 20.52 -1.11 2.07
N TYR A 44 20.74 -0.05 2.83
CA TYR A 44 20.71 1.34 2.36
C TYR A 44 21.65 1.59 1.18
N ALA A 45 22.94 1.25 1.33
CA ALA A 45 23.93 1.49 0.30
C ALA A 45 23.63 0.74 -1.01
N GLY A 46 23.20 -0.52 -0.91
CA GLY A 46 22.80 -1.32 -2.07
C GLY A 46 21.58 -0.76 -2.78
N THR A 47 20.62 -0.27 -2.02
CA THR A 47 19.42 0.36 -2.57
C THR A 47 19.76 1.68 -3.28
N GLN A 48 20.63 2.50 -2.69
CA GLN A 48 21.10 3.72 -3.37
C GLN A 48 21.77 3.41 -4.71
N SER A 49 22.65 2.40 -4.74
CA SER A 49 23.33 1.98 -5.97
C SER A 49 22.34 1.51 -7.03
N TYR A 50 21.32 0.75 -6.63
CA TYR A 50 20.25 0.31 -7.54
C TYR A 50 19.45 1.50 -8.10
N MET A 51 19.07 2.44 -7.25
CA MET A 51 18.36 3.66 -7.69
C MET A 51 19.18 4.43 -8.72
N GLU A 52 20.45 4.65 -8.44
CA GLU A 52 21.36 5.39 -9.33
C GLU A 52 21.56 4.67 -10.67
N ALA A 53 21.64 3.33 -10.65
CA ALA A 53 21.69 2.51 -11.87
C ALA A 53 20.41 2.67 -12.72
N MET A 54 19.30 2.97 -12.10
CA MET A 54 18.01 3.23 -12.77
C MET A 54 17.79 4.73 -13.03
N HIS A 55 18.82 5.54 -12.92
CA HIS A 55 18.79 7.00 -13.15
C HIS A 55 17.89 7.76 -12.17
N VAL A 56 17.74 7.23 -10.96
CA VAL A 56 17.01 7.89 -9.85
C VAL A 56 18.02 8.32 -8.81
N PRO A 57 18.08 9.62 -8.42
CA PRO A 57 19.03 10.07 -7.42
C PRO A 57 18.90 9.33 -6.10
N GLY A 58 19.99 8.77 -5.60
CA GLY A 58 20.03 8.06 -4.32
C GLY A 58 19.69 8.94 -3.12
N ALA A 59 19.77 10.26 -3.27
CA ALA A 59 19.38 11.21 -2.24
C ALA A 59 17.88 11.17 -1.89
N PHE A 60 17.04 10.61 -2.75
CA PHE A 60 15.60 10.40 -2.46
C PHE A 60 15.33 9.21 -1.54
N LEU A 61 16.32 8.36 -1.28
CA LEU A 61 16.09 7.14 -0.50
C LEU A 61 15.56 7.39 0.92
N PRO A 62 16.06 8.39 1.69
CA PRO A 62 15.45 8.68 3.00
C PRO A 62 13.97 9.01 2.92
N LEU A 63 13.56 9.76 1.90
CA LEU A 63 12.15 10.08 1.68
C LEU A 63 11.32 8.83 1.33
N VAL A 64 11.88 7.95 0.50
CA VAL A 64 11.23 6.69 0.13
C VAL A 64 11.04 5.79 1.36
N ILE A 65 12.05 5.65 2.20
CA ILE A 65 11.97 4.88 3.44
C ILE A 65 10.92 5.49 4.38
N ALA A 66 10.94 6.79 4.56
CA ALA A 66 9.95 7.49 5.39
C ALA A 66 8.54 7.24 4.89
N LEU A 67 8.32 7.31 3.58
CA LEU A 67 7.00 7.06 2.98
C LEU A 67 6.59 5.60 3.13
N GLU A 68 7.44 4.65 2.79
CA GLU A 68 7.08 3.23 2.82
C GLU A 68 6.95 2.71 4.26
N LEU A 69 7.96 2.92 5.08
CA LEU A 69 7.95 2.41 6.46
C LEU A 69 6.99 3.21 7.33
N GLY A 70 7.10 4.52 7.33
CA GLY A 70 6.21 5.41 8.09
C GLY A 70 4.77 5.37 7.59
N GLY A 71 4.58 5.42 6.28
CA GLY A 71 3.25 5.33 5.65
C GLY A 71 2.62 3.96 5.87
N GLY A 72 3.39 2.88 5.75
CA GLY A 72 2.91 1.53 6.02
C GLY A 72 2.44 1.35 7.46
N ILE A 73 3.20 1.83 8.42
CA ILE A 73 2.82 1.78 9.84
C ILE A 73 1.57 2.63 10.09
N ALA A 74 1.52 3.85 9.54
CA ALA A 74 0.37 4.73 9.69
C ALA A 74 -0.90 4.09 9.11
N LEU A 75 -0.80 3.47 7.94
CA LEU A 75 -1.93 2.77 7.32
C LEU A 75 -2.38 1.57 8.16
N LEU A 76 -1.44 0.80 8.70
CA LEU A 76 -1.75 -0.33 9.58
C LEU A 76 -2.56 0.11 10.80
N LEU A 77 -2.14 1.20 11.44
CA LEU A 77 -2.82 1.76 12.60
C LEU A 77 -4.08 2.54 12.23
N GLY A 78 -4.28 2.82 10.96
CA GLY A 78 -5.40 3.62 10.50
C GLY A 78 -5.25 5.09 10.87
N LEU A 79 -4.03 5.62 10.85
CA LEU A 79 -3.74 7.02 11.12
C LEU A 79 -3.58 7.78 9.81
N GLN A 80 -4.39 8.82 9.59
CA GLN A 80 -4.43 9.57 8.33
C GLN A 80 -4.53 8.64 7.11
N ALA A 81 -5.37 7.62 7.22
CA ALA A 81 -5.41 6.51 6.26
C ALA A 81 -5.68 6.98 4.83
N ARG A 82 -6.60 7.94 4.64
CA ARG A 82 -6.93 8.45 3.30
C ARG A 82 -5.73 9.15 2.66
N LEU A 83 -5.06 10.02 3.40
CA LEU A 83 -3.88 10.74 2.91
C LEU A 83 -2.73 9.79 2.61
N VAL A 84 -2.41 8.93 3.56
CA VAL A 84 -1.31 7.96 3.44
C VAL A 84 -1.56 7.00 2.28
N ALA A 85 -2.77 6.47 2.17
CA ALA A 85 -3.15 5.57 1.07
C ALA A 85 -3.00 6.26 -0.29
N GLY A 86 -3.41 7.53 -0.39
CA GLY A 86 -3.24 8.32 -1.62
C GLY A 86 -1.78 8.51 -2.00
N LEU A 87 -0.93 8.85 -1.03
CA LEU A 87 0.52 9.01 -1.25
C LEU A 87 1.18 7.69 -1.67
N LEU A 88 0.85 6.60 -1.00
CA LEU A 88 1.37 5.28 -1.33
C LEU A 88 0.87 4.80 -2.70
N ALA A 89 -0.38 5.08 -3.05
CA ALA A 89 -0.92 4.74 -4.37
C ALA A 89 -0.16 5.46 -5.49
N GLY A 90 0.05 6.76 -5.36
CA GLY A 90 0.85 7.54 -6.30
C GLY A 90 2.28 7.02 -6.40
N PHE A 91 2.89 6.71 -5.26
CA PHE A 91 4.22 6.13 -5.18
C PHE A 91 4.29 4.79 -5.95
N CYS A 92 3.32 3.91 -5.77
CA CYS A 92 3.26 2.62 -6.47
C CYS A 92 3.15 2.79 -7.99
N VAL A 93 2.33 3.71 -8.46
CA VAL A 93 2.19 3.98 -9.90
C VAL A 93 3.48 4.52 -10.47
N VAL A 94 4.05 5.55 -9.86
CA VAL A 94 5.28 6.20 -10.34
C VAL A 94 6.46 5.22 -10.33
N THR A 95 6.69 4.53 -9.23
CA THR A 95 7.80 3.58 -9.13
C THR A 95 7.61 2.35 -10.01
N GLY A 96 6.37 1.93 -10.21
CA GLY A 96 6.05 0.84 -11.13
C GLY A 96 6.55 1.14 -12.54
N PHE A 97 6.25 2.31 -13.07
CA PHE A 97 6.71 2.71 -14.40
C PHE A 97 8.22 3.02 -14.43
N MET A 98 8.78 3.59 -13.36
CA MET A 98 10.20 3.93 -13.30
C MET A 98 11.10 2.68 -13.25
N PHE A 99 10.76 1.69 -12.41
CA PHE A 99 11.62 0.54 -12.16
C PHE A 99 11.20 -0.72 -12.91
N HIS A 100 9.96 -0.80 -13.37
CA HIS A 100 9.37 -1.99 -13.99
C HIS A 100 8.75 -1.70 -15.35
N GLY A 101 9.24 -0.69 -16.04
CA GLY A 101 8.76 -0.31 -17.37
C GLY A 101 9.28 -1.17 -18.53
N ALA A 102 10.27 -2.03 -18.29
CA ALA A 102 10.85 -2.88 -19.34
C ALA A 102 9.84 -3.95 -19.82
N PRO A 103 9.93 -4.39 -21.10
CA PRO A 103 8.90 -5.26 -21.68
C PRO A 103 9.02 -6.74 -21.32
N ASP A 104 9.96 -7.15 -20.48
CA ASP A 104 10.12 -8.55 -20.08
C ASP A 104 9.01 -8.97 -19.09
N GLN A 105 8.75 -10.28 -19.00
CA GLN A 105 7.66 -10.83 -18.23
C GLN A 105 7.76 -10.49 -16.73
N THR A 106 8.94 -10.54 -16.15
CA THR A 106 9.14 -10.22 -14.73
C THR A 106 8.77 -8.77 -14.42
N ASN A 107 9.24 -7.83 -15.24
CA ASN A 107 8.90 -6.42 -15.05
C ASN A 107 7.42 -6.14 -15.31
N GLN A 108 6.80 -6.79 -16.28
CA GLN A 108 5.36 -6.66 -16.52
C GLN A 108 4.56 -7.10 -15.29
N ILE A 109 4.91 -8.23 -14.67
CA ILE A 109 4.24 -8.73 -13.46
C ILE A 109 4.44 -7.75 -12.31
N MET A 110 5.65 -7.22 -12.12
CA MET A 110 5.95 -6.28 -11.06
C MET A 110 5.20 -4.96 -11.25
N LEU A 111 5.11 -4.46 -12.48
CA LEU A 111 4.29 -3.29 -12.79
C LEU A 111 2.82 -3.53 -12.48
N MET A 112 2.27 -4.66 -12.92
CA MET A 112 0.87 -5.01 -12.67
C MET A 112 0.58 -5.16 -11.18
N LYS A 113 1.50 -5.71 -10.39
CA LYS A 113 1.39 -5.75 -8.92
C LYS A 113 1.32 -4.36 -8.32
N ASN A 114 2.19 -3.45 -8.76
CA ASN A 114 2.16 -2.07 -8.28
C ASN A 114 0.83 -1.38 -8.59
N LEU A 115 0.30 -1.59 -9.80
CA LEU A 115 -1.00 -1.05 -10.18
C LEU A 115 -2.14 -1.66 -9.36
N ALA A 116 -2.09 -2.97 -9.10
CA ALA A 116 -3.08 -3.65 -8.25
C ALA A 116 -3.06 -3.13 -6.82
N ILE A 117 -1.87 -2.94 -6.25
CA ILE A 117 -1.69 -2.37 -4.90
C ILE A 117 -2.24 -0.94 -4.87
N ALA A 118 -1.94 -0.14 -5.88
CA ALA A 118 -2.48 1.22 -6.00
C ALA A 118 -4.01 1.21 -6.04
N GLY A 119 -4.62 0.28 -6.76
CA GLY A 119 -6.08 0.11 -6.79
C GLY A 119 -6.66 -0.18 -5.41
N GLY A 120 -6.03 -1.07 -4.64
CA GLY A 120 -6.42 -1.36 -3.26
C GLY A 120 -6.27 -0.15 -2.34
N LEU A 121 -5.18 0.62 -2.50
CA LEU A 121 -4.95 1.85 -1.74
C LEU A 121 -5.99 2.93 -2.05
N LEU A 122 -6.38 3.08 -3.30
CA LEU A 122 -7.43 4.02 -3.69
C LEU A 122 -8.77 3.68 -3.05
N ALA A 123 -9.06 2.40 -2.80
CA ALA A 123 -10.24 2.00 -2.04
C ALA A 123 -10.22 2.58 -0.62
N PHE A 124 -9.06 2.60 0.05
CA PHE A 124 -8.91 3.24 1.36
C PHE A 124 -9.03 4.77 1.30
N VAL A 125 -8.56 5.39 0.23
CA VAL A 125 -8.80 6.83 0.02
C VAL A 125 -10.30 7.12 -0.01
N ARG A 126 -11.07 6.25 -0.64
CA ARG A 126 -12.52 6.39 -0.79
C ARG A 126 -13.27 6.11 0.52
N THR A 127 -12.91 5.05 1.22
CA THR A 127 -13.66 4.55 2.39
C THR A 127 -13.11 5.01 3.74
N GLY A 128 -11.82 5.37 3.80
CA GLY A 128 -11.11 5.55 5.07
C GLY A 128 -10.59 4.22 5.63
N ALA A 129 -10.08 4.29 6.86
CA ALA A 129 -9.42 3.14 7.50
C ALA A 129 -10.39 2.01 7.89
N GLY A 130 -11.62 2.34 8.22
CA GLY A 130 -12.54 1.43 8.88
C GLY A 130 -12.21 1.26 10.37
N ALA A 131 -13.23 1.11 11.19
CA ALA A 131 -13.03 0.90 12.63
C ALA A 131 -12.68 -0.57 12.92
N PRO A 132 -11.82 -0.88 13.91
CA PRO A 132 -11.09 0.05 14.77
C PRO A 132 -9.87 0.68 14.10
N SER A 133 -9.65 1.97 14.34
CA SER A 133 -8.52 2.71 13.77
C SER A 133 -8.24 3.96 14.59
N LEU A 134 -7.03 4.54 14.46
CA LEU A 134 -6.70 5.79 15.13
C LEU A 134 -7.46 6.98 14.53
N ASP A 135 -7.85 6.91 13.28
CA ASP A 135 -8.72 7.91 12.64
C ASP A 135 -10.15 7.88 13.18
N LYS A 136 -10.56 6.77 13.76
CA LYS A 136 -11.92 6.53 14.28
C LYS A 136 -13.00 6.60 13.19
N ASP A 137 -12.62 6.30 11.95
CA ASP A 137 -13.53 6.29 10.80
C ASP A 137 -14.29 4.96 10.67
#